data_a42a169d0a05fde1aa6887809eb01fe0
#
_entry.id   a42a169d0a05fde1aa6887809eb01fe0
#
_cell.length_a   1.000
_cell.length_b   1.000
_cell.length_c   1.000
_cell.angle_alpha   90.00
_cell.angle_beta   90.00
_cell.angle_gamma   90.00
#
_symmetry.space_group_name_H-M   'P 1'
#
loop_
_entity.id
_entity.type
_entity.pdbx_description
1 polymer ?
#
loop_
_entity_poly.entity_id
_entity_poly.type
_entity_poly.pdbx_seq_one_letter_code
_entity_poly.pdbx_strand_id
1 'polypeptide(L)'
;MKYIVLFFSHSIILAIGFVLGIYLLPILTAPKSADIKEIEKLSSDVIYKTEFKKGQRGNDFLHWGEGKVMITSSEIVFEGKIAPGPDYKIYLTKKYVEHEDEFLPIKNEAVFVSD
;
A
#
# COMPACT_ATOMS: atom_id res chain seq x y z
N MET A 1 30.30 7.84 -33.05
CA MET A 1 30.55 7.01 -31.83
C MET A 1 30.31 7.81 -30.53
N LYS A 2 31.02 8.92 -30.30
CA LYS A 2 30.94 9.74 -29.09
C LYS A 2 29.50 10.16 -28.72
N TYR A 3 28.70 10.67 -29.65
CA TYR A 3 27.33 11.10 -29.38
C TYR A 3 26.36 9.94 -29.08
N ILE A 4 26.58 8.79 -29.67
CA ILE A 4 25.81 7.57 -29.40
C ILE A 4 26.06 7.12 -27.96
N VAL A 5 27.31 7.07 -27.53
CA VAL A 5 27.67 6.71 -26.14
C VAL A 5 27.07 7.70 -25.16
N LEU A 6 27.14 9.00 -25.44
CA LEU A 6 26.53 10.04 -24.60
C LEU A 6 25.00 9.86 -24.51
N PHE A 7 24.34 9.62 -25.63
CA PHE A 7 22.88 9.40 -25.63
C PHE A 7 22.49 8.21 -24.77
N PHE A 8 23.12 7.07 -24.94
CA PHE A 8 22.82 5.88 -24.16
C PHE A 8 23.14 6.05 -22.67
N SER A 9 24.26 6.67 -22.32
CA SER A 9 24.62 6.89 -20.93
C SER A 9 23.60 7.80 -20.22
N HIS A 10 23.17 8.88 -20.85
CA HIS A 10 22.16 9.78 -20.27
C HIS A 10 20.77 9.12 -20.17
N SER A 11 20.40 8.31 -21.17
CA SER A 11 19.14 7.55 -21.15
C SER A 11 19.11 6.55 -20.01
N ILE A 12 20.22 5.85 -19.75
CA ILE A 12 20.35 4.92 -18.63
C ILE A 12 20.23 5.65 -17.29
N ILE A 13 20.94 6.77 -17.12
CA ILE A 13 20.89 7.57 -15.89
C ILE A 13 19.47 8.10 -15.65
N LEU A 14 18.80 8.58 -16.70
CA LEU A 14 17.42 9.05 -16.62
C LEU A 14 16.47 7.92 -16.18
N ALA A 15 16.61 6.74 -16.78
CA ALA A 15 15.79 5.59 -16.44
C ALA A 15 15.99 5.15 -14.97
N ILE A 16 17.24 5.09 -14.52
CA ILE A 16 17.57 4.76 -13.13
C ILE A 16 16.99 5.82 -12.17
N GLY A 17 17.18 7.10 -12.47
CA GLY A 17 16.66 8.21 -11.68
C GLY A 17 15.12 8.20 -11.59
N PHE A 18 14.45 7.86 -12.68
CA PHE A 18 12.99 7.74 -12.72
C PHE A 18 12.49 6.60 -11.83
N VAL A 19 13.08 5.41 -11.96
CA VAL A 19 12.73 4.25 -11.13
C VAL A 19 12.97 4.52 -9.64
N LEU A 20 14.12 5.10 -9.31
CA LEU A 20 14.43 5.51 -7.93
C LEU A 20 13.45 6.57 -7.41
N GLY A 21 13.06 7.52 -8.24
CA GLY A 21 12.10 8.55 -7.88
C GLY A 21 10.73 7.97 -7.51
N ILE A 22 10.21 7.06 -8.33
CA ILE A 22 8.94 6.37 -8.04
C ILE A 22 9.02 5.57 -6.74
N TYR A 23 10.14 4.92 -6.47
CA TYR A 23 10.30 4.09 -5.28
C TYR A 23 10.56 4.91 -4.01
N LEU A 24 11.43 5.93 -4.08
CA LEU A 24 11.84 6.70 -2.91
C LEU A 24 10.84 7.78 -2.52
N LEU A 25 10.12 8.36 -3.47
CA LEU A 25 9.20 9.46 -3.19
C LEU A 25 8.12 9.08 -2.15
N PRO A 26 7.43 7.94 -2.26
CA PRO A 26 6.46 7.53 -1.25
C PRO A 26 7.07 7.36 0.15
N ILE A 27 8.32 6.89 0.22
CA ILE A 27 9.03 6.72 1.50
C ILE A 27 9.33 8.09 2.12
N LEU A 28 9.79 9.05 1.32
CA LEU A 28 10.18 10.39 1.78
C LEU A 28 8.98 11.26 2.15
N THR A 29 7.84 11.04 1.48
CA THR A 29 6.61 11.83 1.67
C THR A 29 5.60 11.13 2.57
N ALA A 30 5.90 9.92 3.06
CA ALA A 30 5.01 9.19 3.95
C ALA A 30 4.60 10.04 5.17
N PRO A 31 3.32 10.09 5.50
CA PRO A 31 2.86 10.77 6.71
C PRO A 31 3.45 10.08 7.94
N LYS A 32 3.61 10.85 9.02
CA LYS A 32 4.05 10.28 10.29
C LYS A 32 3.01 9.29 10.79
N SER A 33 3.49 8.17 11.31
CA SER A 33 2.62 7.19 11.98
C SER A 33 1.87 7.86 13.14
N ALA A 34 0.63 7.42 13.37
CA ALA A 34 -0.15 7.85 14.53
C ALA A 34 0.56 7.50 15.85
N ASP A 35 0.31 8.28 16.89
CA ASP A 35 0.91 8.02 18.22
C ASP A 35 0.33 6.72 18.81
N ILE A 36 1.16 5.94 19.48
CA ILE A 36 0.78 4.68 20.14
C ILE A 36 -0.40 4.88 21.09
N LYS A 37 -0.46 6.01 21.80
CA LYS A 37 -1.57 6.34 22.69
C LYS A 37 -2.89 6.56 21.96
N GLU A 38 -2.84 7.08 20.76
CA GLU A 38 -4.01 7.26 19.90
C GLU A 38 -4.52 5.91 19.40
N ILE A 39 -3.62 5.03 18.99
CA ILE A 39 -3.95 3.65 18.58
C ILE A 39 -4.53 2.85 19.75
N GLU A 40 -3.98 2.96 20.96
CA GLU A 40 -4.50 2.30 22.16
C GLU A 40 -5.93 2.77 22.52
N LYS A 41 -6.20 4.07 22.39
CA LYS A 41 -7.53 4.62 22.62
C LYS A 41 -8.55 4.12 21.59
N LEU A 42 -8.17 4.06 20.32
CA LEU A 42 -9.01 3.54 19.24
C LEU A 42 -9.25 2.03 19.36
N SER A 43 -8.30 1.28 19.91
CA SER A 43 -8.43 -0.17 20.09
C SER A 43 -9.53 -0.58 21.08
N SER A 44 -10.01 0.34 21.91
CA SER A 44 -11.11 0.07 22.86
C SER A 44 -12.49 0.00 22.20
N ASP A 45 -12.67 0.56 21.00
CA ASP A 45 -13.96 0.65 20.29
C ASP A 45 -13.96 -0.14 18.96
N VAL A 46 -13.19 -1.22 18.93
CA VAL A 46 -13.02 -2.03 17.72
C VAL A 46 -14.23 -2.93 17.48
N ILE A 47 -14.85 -2.76 16.31
CA ILE A 47 -15.99 -3.56 15.84
C ILE A 47 -15.51 -4.80 15.08
N TYR A 48 -14.51 -4.64 14.18
CA TYR A 48 -13.93 -5.71 13.38
C TYR A 48 -12.41 -5.68 13.40
N LYS A 49 -11.82 -6.87 13.36
CA LYS A 49 -10.37 -7.06 13.19
C LYS A 49 -10.10 -7.98 12.03
N THR A 50 -9.09 -7.64 11.23
CA THR A 50 -8.54 -8.52 10.21
C THR A 50 -7.03 -8.40 10.18
N GLU A 51 -6.36 -9.26 9.44
CA GLU A 51 -4.91 -9.31 9.38
C GLU A 51 -4.45 -9.49 7.93
N PHE A 52 -3.49 -8.67 7.51
CA PHE A 52 -2.72 -8.90 6.30
C PHE A 52 -1.49 -9.74 6.61
N LYS A 53 -1.23 -10.73 5.79
CA LYS A 53 -0.06 -11.61 5.90
C LYS A 53 0.76 -11.53 4.63
N LYS A 54 2.06 -11.37 4.77
CA LYS A 54 2.99 -11.24 3.64
C LYS A 54 2.97 -12.43 2.66
N GLY A 55 2.53 -13.59 3.10
CA GLY A 55 2.41 -14.79 2.26
C GLY A 55 1.06 -14.98 1.58
N GLN A 56 0.15 -14.00 1.61
CA GLN A 56 -1.12 -14.09 0.92
C GLN A 56 -0.93 -14.10 -0.60
N ARG A 57 -1.88 -14.73 -1.31
CA ARG A 57 -1.83 -14.98 -2.76
C ARG A 57 -1.67 -13.70 -3.61
N GLY A 58 -2.22 -12.57 -3.14
CA GLY A 58 -2.12 -11.26 -3.81
C GLY A 58 -0.79 -10.54 -3.61
N ASN A 59 0.13 -11.09 -2.80
CA ASN A 59 1.40 -10.46 -2.51
C ASN A 59 2.51 -10.98 -3.43
N ASP A 60 3.43 -10.09 -3.78
CA ASP A 60 4.66 -10.39 -4.51
C ASP A 60 5.87 -9.70 -3.85
N PHE A 61 7.01 -9.72 -4.52
CA PHE A 61 8.24 -9.11 -4.01
C PHE A 61 8.14 -7.58 -3.85
N LEU A 62 7.37 -6.92 -4.71
CA LEU A 62 7.21 -5.46 -4.73
C LEU A 62 5.94 -5.00 -4.01
N HIS A 63 4.91 -5.85 -3.95
CA HIS A 63 3.58 -5.53 -3.44
C HIS A 63 3.24 -6.48 -2.30
N TRP A 64 3.36 -6.02 -1.08
CA TRP A 64 3.03 -6.80 0.11
C TRP A 64 2.62 -5.90 1.26
N GLY A 65 1.83 -6.46 2.14
CA GLY A 65 1.47 -5.85 3.42
C GLY A 65 1.41 -6.91 4.51
N GLU A 66 1.80 -6.55 5.71
CA GLU A 66 1.65 -7.38 6.90
C GLU A 66 1.24 -6.52 8.09
N GLY A 67 0.27 -6.95 8.83
CA GLY A 67 -0.20 -6.23 10.00
C GLY A 67 -1.67 -6.43 10.28
N LYS A 68 -2.15 -5.75 11.30
CA LYS A 68 -3.53 -5.80 11.77
C LYS A 68 -4.31 -4.60 11.26
N VAL A 69 -5.53 -4.85 10.83
CA VAL A 69 -6.50 -3.82 10.52
C VAL A 69 -7.61 -3.87 11.57
N MET A 70 -7.89 -2.75 12.17
CA MET A 70 -8.96 -2.57 13.15
C MET A 70 -9.96 -1.57 12.56
N ILE A 71 -11.23 -1.93 12.61
CA ILE A 71 -12.34 -1.09 12.17
C ILE A 71 -13.13 -0.70 13.40
N THR A 72 -13.22 0.59 13.65
CA THR A 72 -14.04 1.20 14.69
C THR A 72 -15.33 1.75 14.09
N SER A 73 -16.16 2.40 14.90
CA SER A 73 -17.37 3.11 14.44
C SER A 73 -17.08 4.29 13.49
N SER A 74 -15.88 4.86 13.54
CA SER A 74 -15.51 6.09 12.82
C SER A 74 -14.24 5.99 12.00
N GLU A 75 -13.37 5.01 12.25
CA GLU A 75 -12.03 4.97 11.68
C GLU A 75 -11.59 3.55 11.29
N ILE A 76 -10.67 3.48 10.36
CA ILE A 76 -9.92 2.26 10.01
C ILE A 76 -8.48 2.49 10.42
N VAL A 77 -7.97 1.64 11.30
CA VAL A 77 -6.61 1.71 11.81
C VAL A 77 -5.81 0.53 11.27
N PHE A 78 -4.68 0.81 10.65
CA PHE A 78 -3.72 -0.19 10.22
C PHE A 78 -2.46 -0.11 11.09
N GLU A 79 -2.15 -1.21 11.75
CA GLU A 79 -0.94 -1.39 12.54
C GLU A 79 -0.06 -2.44 11.87
N GLY A 80 0.94 -2.00 11.11
CA GLY A 80 1.78 -2.94 10.36
C GLY A 80 2.77 -2.27 9.44
N LYS A 81 3.17 -3.01 8.44
CA LYS A 81 4.08 -2.56 7.38
C LYS A 81 3.49 -2.86 6.02
N ILE A 82 3.73 -1.97 5.08
CA ILE A 82 3.29 -2.07 3.71
C ILE A 82 4.48 -1.75 2.80
N ALA A 83 4.58 -2.44 1.68
CA ALA A 83 5.62 -2.13 0.70
C ALA A 83 5.49 -0.68 0.22
N PRO A 84 6.60 0.02 -0.04
CA PRO A 84 6.52 1.36 -0.64
C PRO A 84 5.80 1.30 -1.98
N GLY A 85 4.85 2.20 -2.19
CA GLY A 85 4.09 2.29 -3.43
C GLY A 85 3.49 3.68 -3.62
N PRO A 86 3.26 4.09 -4.89
CA PRO A 86 2.84 5.46 -5.20
C PRO A 86 1.35 5.72 -4.95
N ASP A 87 0.52 4.66 -4.92
CA ASP A 87 -0.94 4.83 -4.94
C ASP A 87 -1.62 3.58 -4.35
N TYR A 88 -1.82 3.58 -3.04
CA TYR A 88 -2.59 2.56 -2.36
C TYR A 88 -4.04 3.00 -2.19
N LYS A 89 -4.98 2.09 -2.48
CA LYS A 89 -6.42 2.33 -2.34
C LYS A 89 -7.04 1.33 -1.37
N ILE A 90 -7.85 1.84 -0.46
CA ILE A 90 -8.53 1.02 0.54
C ILE A 90 -9.97 0.77 0.09
N TYR A 91 -10.33 -0.50 0.00
CA TYR A 91 -11.68 -0.95 -0.30
C TYR A 91 -12.20 -1.91 0.78
N LEU A 92 -13.48 -1.77 1.12
CA LEU A 92 -14.19 -2.75 1.95
C LEU A 92 -15.07 -3.62 1.05
N THR A 93 -14.94 -4.92 1.19
CA THR A 93 -15.69 -5.93 0.41
C THR A 93 -16.57 -6.78 1.31
N LYS A 94 -17.72 -7.24 0.80
CA LYS A 94 -18.62 -8.14 1.53
C LYS A 94 -18.07 -9.57 1.65
N LYS A 95 -17.12 -9.92 0.79
CA LYS A 95 -16.46 -11.23 0.77
C LYS A 95 -14.97 -11.04 1.00
N TYR A 96 -14.35 -12.05 1.59
CA TYR A 96 -12.90 -12.10 1.68
C TYR A 96 -12.29 -12.15 0.27
N VAL A 97 -11.29 -11.34 0.04
CA VAL A 97 -10.58 -11.19 -1.24
C VAL A 97 -9.09 -11.21 -0.96
N GLU A 98 -8.37 -12.02 -1.68
CA GLU A 98 -6.94 -12.21 -1.51
C GLU A 98 -6.13 -11.83 -2.75
N HIS A 99 -6.79 -11.77 -3.93
CA HIS A 99 -6.12 -11.53 -5.20
C HIS A 99 -6.98 -10.65 -6.14
N GLU A 100 -6.32 -10.02 -7.10
CA GLU A 100 -6.94 -9.11 -8.06
C GLU A 100 -8.06 -9.76 -8.88
N ASP A 101 -7.89 -11.01 -9.30
CA ASP A 101 -8.89 -11.75 -10.07
C ASP A 101 -10.20 -12.01 -9.29
N GLU A 102 -10.14 -12.00 -7.97
CA GLU A 102 -11.31 -12.09 -7.09
C GLU A 102 -11.93 -10.71 -6.83
N PHE A 103 -11.11 -9.66 -6.84
CA PHE A 103 -11.53 -8.29 -6.56
C PHE A 103 -12.21 -7.62 -7.76
N LEU A 104 -11.61 -7.71 -8.94
CA LEU A 104 -12.08 -6.98 -10.14
C LEU A 104 -13.56 -7.23 -10.46
N PRO A 105 -14.09 -8.47 -10.38
CA PRO A 105 -15.51 -8.72 -10.66
C PRO A 105 -16.47 -8.04 -9.69
N ILE A 106 -16.03 -7.79 -8.44
CA ILE A 106 -16.87 -7.22 -7.38
C ILE A 106 -16.51 -5.77 -7.03
N LYS A 107 -15.57 -5.17 -7.74
CA LYS A 107 -15.08 -3.81 -7.48
C LYS A 107 -16.20 -2.77 -7.39
N ASN A 108 -17.21 -2.89 -8.25
CA ASN A 108 -18.36 -1.96 -8.26
C ASN A 108 -19.28 -2.11 -7.04
N GLU A 109 -19.20 -3.25 -6.33
CA GLU A 109 -19.94 -3.50 -5.10
C GLU A 109 -19.11 -3.18 -3.85
N ALA A 110 -17.81 -2.99 -4.00
CA ALA A 110 -16.89 -2.63 -2.94
C ALA A 110 -17.05 -1.16 -2.56
N VAL A 111 -16.92 -0.87 -1.28
CA VAL A 111 -16.92 0.50 -0.78
C VAL A 111 -15.50 1.05 -0.83
N PHE A 112 -15.28 2.04 -1.67
CA PHE A 112 -14.02 2.80 -1.67
C PHE A 112 -13.96 3.68 -0.41
N VAL A 113 -12.87 3.58 0.33
CA VAL A 113 -12.69 4.31 1.60
C VAL A 113 -11.76 5.49 1.42
N SER A 114 -10.56 5.24 0.88
CA SER A 114 -9.51 6.26 0.78
C SER A 114 -8.40 5.83 -0.17
N ASP A 115 -7.63 6.81 -0.59
CA ASP A 115 -6.32 6.71 -1.23
C ASP A 115 -5.23 6.82 -0.18
#